data_ff667674bdcadfe74f6350d3316feeff
#
_entry.id   ff667674bdcadfe74f6350d3316feeff
#
_cell.length_a   1.000
_cell.length_b   1.000
_cell.length_c   1.000
_cell.angle_alpha   90.00
_cell.angle_beta   90.00
_cell.angle_gamma   90.00
#
_symmetry.space_group_name_H-M   'P 1'
#
loop_
_entity.id
_entity.type
_entity.pdbx_description
1 polymer ?
#
loop_
_entity_poly.entity_id
_entity_poly.type
_entity_poly.pdbx_seq_one_letter_code
_entity_poly.pdbx_strand_id
1 'polypeptide(L)'
;MAQEYARIFAALDGASTQEAVAQRAVTLAADNHAKLMFGHVIDSVPYEASGVDFEALCAEGKKRIEADLADVLAAARQNPDIPSVEVSVHAGRI
;
A
#
# COMPACT_ATOMS: atom_id res chain seq x y z
N MET A 1 15.12 22.35 8.72
CA MET A 1 13.66 22.51 8.80
C MET A 1 13.01 21.16 9.10
N ALA A 2 12.10 21.16 10.05
CA ALA A 2 11.43 19.92 10.43
C ALA A 2 10.45 19.47 9.34
N GLN A 3 10.40 18.18 9.09
CA GLN A 3 9.38 17.60 8.23
C GLN A 3 8.09 17.47 9.04
N GLU A 4 6.97 17.78 8.43
CA GLU A 4 5.67 17.58 9.05
C GLU A 4 5.33 16.11 9.17
N TYR A 5 5.71 15.32 8.17
CA TYR A 5 5.42 13.89 8.14
C TYR A 5 6.71 13.12 7.86
N ALA A 6 7.11 12.25 8.78
CA ALA A 6 8.22 11.34 8.57
C ALA A 6 7.81 10.09 7.81
N ARG A 7 6.54 9.72 7.91
CA ARG A 7 5.97 8.52 7.30
C ARG A 7 4.55 8.82 6.83
N ILE A 8 4.20 8.27 5.67
CA ILE A 8 2.85 8.37 5.13
C ILE A 8 2.35 6.96 4.88
N PHE A 9 1.18 6.65 5.41
CA PHE A 9 0.50 5.39 5.21
C PHE A 9 -0.74 5.62 4.35
N ALA A 10 -0.83 4.95 3.22
CA ALA A 10 -1.99 5.02 2.34
C ALA A 10 -2.75 3.70 2.39
N ALA A 11 -3.96 3.76 2.91
CA ALA A 11 -4.84 2.59 2.96
C ALA A 11 -5.51 2.40 1.60
N LEU A 12 -5.36 1.22 1.04
CA LEU A 12 -5.96 0.85 -0.24
C LEU A 12 -7.11 -0.12 0.01
N ASP A 13 -8.22 0.09 -0.67
CA ASP A 13 -9.41 -0.74 -0.51
C ASP A 13 -9.64 -1.68 -1.70
N GLY A 14 -8.77 -1.63 -2.71
CA GLY A 14 -8.91 -2.43 -3.92
C GLY A 14 -9.95 -1.92 -4.89
N ALA A 15 -10.54 -0.75 -4.61
CA ALA A 15 -11.56 -0.16 -5.48
C ALA A 15 -10.94 0.55 -6.69
N SER A 16 -11.80 1.00 -7.60
CA SER A 16 -11.36 1.71 -8.81
C SER A 16 -10.62 3.02 -8.52
N THR A 17 -10.78 3.57 -7.32
CA THR A 17 -10.09 4.80 -6.90
C THR A 17 -8.68 4.55 -6.37
N GLN A 18 -8.24 3.31 -6.33
CA GLN A 18 -6.95 2.93 -5.74
C GLN A 18 -5.77 3.67 -6.35
N GLU A 19 -5.75 3.81 -7.66
CA GLU A 19 -4.65 4.50 -8.35
C GLU A 19 -4.60 5.99 -7.99
N ALA A 20 -5.75 6.65 -7.92
CA ALA A 20 -5.82 8.05 -7.54
C ALA A 20 -5.34 8.28 -6.11
N VAL A 21 -5.72 7.39 -5.19
CA VAL A 21 -5.25 7.43 -3.80
C VAL A 21 -3.74 7.24 -3.74
N ALA A 22 -3.23 6.28 -4.51
CA ALA A 22 -1.80 5.98 -4.55
C ALA A 22 -0.99 7.17 -5.09
N GLN A 23 -1.45 7.78 -6.17
CA GLN A 23 -0.76 8.95 -6.76
C GLN A 23 -0.74 10.13 -5.80
N ARG A 24 -1.83 10.37 -5.10
CA ARG A 24 -1.91 11.43 -4.12
C ARG A 24 -0.94 11.20 -2.97
N ALA A 25 -0.85 9.95 -2.49
CA ALA A 25 0.08 9.59 -1.43
C ALA A 25 1.53 9.78 -1.87
N VAL A 26 1.86 9.42 -3.11
CA VAL A 26 3.19 9.63 -3.67
C VAL A 26 3.56 11.11 -3.68
N THR A 27 2.65 11.97 -4.16
CA THR A 27 2.87 13.41 -4.19
C THR A 27 3.14 13.94 -2.78
N LEU A 28 2.32 13.53 -1.83
CA LEU A 28 2.45 13.97 -0.45
C LEU A 28 3.77 13.50 0.17
N ALA A 29 4.16 12.26 -0.11
CA ALA A 29 5.42 11.71 0.39
C ALA A 29 6.62 12.46 -0.19
N ALA A 30 6.60 12.76 -1.49
CA ALA A 30 7.68 13.50 -2.14
C ALA A 30 7.80 14.91 -1.56
N ASP A 31 6.67 15.59 -1.35
CA ASP A 31 6.66 16.95 -0.82
C ASP A 31 7.21 17.02 0.61
N ASN A 32 7.10 15.95 1.37
CA ASN A 32 7.52 15.89 2.77
C ASN A 32 8.79 15.06 3.01
N HIS A 33 9.42 14.55 1.95
CA HIS A 33 10.56 13.63 2.05
C HIS A 33 10.27 12.47 3.00
N ALA A 34 9.07 11.94 2.93
CA ALA A 34 8.55 10.93 3.85
C ALA A 34 8.67 9.52 3.29
N LYS A 35 8.83 8.55 4.18
CA LYS A 35 8.69 7.15 3.82
C LYS A 35 7.24 6.87 3.49
N LEU A 36 7.01 6.06 2.46
CA LEU A 36 5.67 5.76 1.98
C LEU A 36 5.36 4.28 2.15
N MET A 37 4.21 3.98 2.72
CA MET A 37 3.71 2.62 2.81
C MET A 37 2.28 2.56 2.29
N PHE A 38 2.04 1.62 1.40
CA PHE A 38 0.68 1.27 0.97
C PHE A 38 0.23 0.04 1.74
N GLY A 39 -0.97 0.09 2.28
CA GLY A 39 -1.50 -1.01 3.07
C GLY A 39 -2.91 -1.40 2.64
N HIS A 40 -3.21 -2.68 2.76
CA HIS A 40 -4.53 -3.21 2.51
C HIS A 40 -4.84 -4.28 3.55
N VAL A 41 -6.05 -4.26 4.09
CA VAL A 41 -6.52 -5.28 5.02
C VAL A 41 -7.58 -6.11 4.34
N ILE A 42 -7.37 -7.42 4.28
CA ILE A 42 -8.33 -8.37 3.75
C ILE A 42 -9.22 -8.80 4.91
N ASP A 43 -10.55 -8.67 4.73
CA ASP A 43 -11.49 -9.15 5.73
C ASP A 43 -11.39 -10.66 5.83
N SER A 44 -10.97 -11.16 7.00
CA SER A 44 -10.76 -12.58 7.21
C SER A 44 -12.06 -13.35 7.45
N VAL A 45 -13.14 -12.67 7.83
CA VAL A 45 -14.38 -13.31 8.23
C VAL A 45 -14.95 -14.27 7.18
N PRO A 46 -15.04 -13.88 5.88
CA PRO A 46 -15.56 -14.79 4.85
C PRO A 46 -14.74 -16.05 4.67
N TYR A 47 -13.49 -16.08 5.13
CA TYR A 47 -12.57 -17.18 4.91
C TYR A 47 -12.30 -18.02 6.14
N GLU A 48 -12.80 -17.64 7.31
CA GLU A 48 -12.43 -18.27 8.57
C GLU A 48 -12.84 -19.74 8.65
N ALA A 49 -13.93 -20.12 8.00
CA ALA A 49 -14.42 -21.51 8.00
C ALA A 49 -13.96 -22.30 6.78
N SER A 50 -13.18 -21.73 5.89
CA SER A 50 -12.84 -22.35 4.62
C SER A 50 -11.51 -23.10 4.60
N GLY A 51 -10.71 -22.98 5.67
CA GLY A 51 -9.37 -23.57 5.70
C GLY A 51 -8.34 -22.85 4.85
N VAL A 52 -8.61 -21.60 4.48
CA VAL A 52 -7.70 -20.80 3.66
C VAL A 52 -6.41 -20.48 4.41
N ASP A 53 -5.29 -20.56 3.72
CA ASP A 53 -4.00 -20.09 4.23
C ASP A 53 -3.95 -18.57 4.10
N PHE A 54 -4.06 -17.87 5.21
CA PHE A 54 -4.08 -16.41 5.21
C PHE A 54 -2.75 -15.79 4.77
N GLU A 55 -1.62 -16.44 5.01
CA GLU A 55 -0.34 -15.97 4.51
C GLU A 55 -0.30 -15.97 2.98
N ALA A 56 -0.78 -17.04 2.37
CA ALA A 56 -0.86 -17.14 0.92
C ALA A 56 -1.83 -16.11 0.35
N LEU A 57 -2.96 -15.89 1.01
CA LEU A 57 -3.96 -14.92 0.60
C LEU A 57 -3.37 -13.50 0.63
N CYS A 58 -2.65 -13.16 1.67
CA CYS A 58 -1.99 -11.86 1.79
C CYS A 58 -0.88 -11.69 0.75
N ALA A 59 -0.11 -12.74 0.48
CA ALA A 59 0.94 -12.70 -0.53
C ALA A 59 0.36 -12.46 -1.93
N GLU A 60 -0.76 -13.10 -2.26
CA GLU A 60 -1.46 -12.87 -3.52
C GLU A 60 -2.00 -11.44 -3.60
N GLY A 61 -2.58 -10.94 -2.53
CA GLY A 61 -3.08 -9.57 -2.46
C GLY A 61 -1.97 -8.56 -2.68
N LYS A 62 -0.81 -8.79 -2.10
CA LYS A 62 0.36 -7.93 -2.29
C LYS A 62 0.82 -7.93 -3.75
N LYS A 63 0.91 -9.11 -4.37
CA LYS A 63 1.27 -9.22 -5.78
C LYS A 63 0.29 -8.48 -6.68
N ARG A 64 -1.00 -8.57 -6.38
CA ARG A 64 -2.04 -7.89 -7.15
C ARG A 64 -1.89 -6.38 -7.06
N ILE A 65 -1.68 -5.86 -5.86
CA ILE A 65 -1.47 -4.42 -5.66
C ILE A 65 -0.21 -3.97 -6.40
N GLU A 66 0.87 -4.72 -6.29
CA GLU A 66 2.12 -4.38 -6.98
C GLU A 66 1.95 -4.39 -8.50
N ALA A 67 1.13 -5.30 -9.04
CA ALA A 67 0.84 -5.34 -10.46
C ALA A 67 -0.07 -4.19 -10.90
N ASP A 68 -1.13 -3.93 -10.13
CA ASP A 68 -2.10 -2.89 -10.47
C ASP A 68 -1.49 -1.49 -10.38
N LEU A 69 -0.56 -1.29 -9.47
CA LEU A 69 0.10 -0.01 -9.24
C LEU A 69 1.55 0.01 -9.70
N ALA A 70 1.93 -0.89 -10.62
CA ALA A 70 3.31 -1.06 -11.03
C ALA A 70 3.97 0.26 -11.46
N ASP A 71 3.29 1.04 -12.28
CA ASP A 71 3.83 2.30 -12.77
C ASP A 71 3.99 3.34 -11.66
N VAL A 72 3.00 3.44 -10.78
CA VAL A 72 3.03 4.36 -9.65
C VAL A 72 4.16 3.98 -8.69
N LEU A 73 4.27 2.68 -8.38
CA LEU A 73 5.30 2.19 -7.46
C LEU A 73 6.70 2.37 -8.04
N ALA A 74 6.88 2.08 -9.33
CA ALA A 74 8.18 2.25 -9.98
C ALA A 74 8.63 3.72 -9.95
N ALA A 75 7.72 4.63 -10.29
CA ALA A 75 8.02 6.05 -10.25
C ALA A 75 8.36 6.53 -8.83
N ALA A 76 7.61 6.05 -7.84
CA ALA A 76 7.85 6.42 -6.45
C ALA A 76 9.20 5.89 -5.94
N ARG A 77 9.54 4.66 -6.30
CA ARG A 77 10.82 4.06 -5.88
C ARG A 77 12.02 4.73 -6.53
N GLN A 78 11.83 5.33 -7.69
CA GLN A 78 12.89 6.07 -8.39
C GLN A 78 12.95 7.54 -7.97
N ASN A 79 11.99 8.01 -7.21
CA ASN A 79 11.93 9.40 -6.78
C ASN A 79 12.92 9.63 -5.61
N PRO A 80 13.95 10.48 -5.80
CA PRO A 80 14.94 10.71 -4.73
C PRO A 80 14.37 11.40 -3.50
N ASP A 81 13.20 12.00 -3.60
CA ASP A 81 12.55 12.68 -2.48
C ASP A 81 11.80 11.72 -1.57
N ILE A 82 11.63 10.44 -1.98
CA ILE A 82 10.93 9.43 -1.19
C ILE A 82 11.95 8.40 -0.70
N PRO A 83 12.25 8.38 0.62
CA PRO A 83 13.29 7.49 1.16
C PRO A 83 13.01 6.01 1.02
N SER A 84 11.75 5.60 1.11
CA SER A 84 11.36 4.20 0.92
C SER A 84 9.91 4.08 0.50
N VAL A 85 9.60 3.00 -0.22
CA VAL A 85 8.23 2.68 -0.64
C VAL A 85 8.00 1.19 -0.35
N GLU A 86 6.99 0.90 0.45
CA GLU A 86 6.65 -0.47 0.84
C GLU A 86 5.17 -0.75 0.61
N VAL A 87 4.85 -2.01 0.36
CA VAL A 87 3.48 -2.50 0.24
C VAL A 87 3.27 -3.58 1.30
N SER A 88 2.20 -3.46 2.07
CA SER A 88 1.87 -4.38 3.13
C SER A 88 0.41 -4.82 3.00
N VAL A 89 0.17 -6.12 3.14
CA VAL A 89 -1.19 -6.68 3.11
C VAL A 89 -1.34 -7.61 4.31
N HIS A 90 -2.40 -7.39 5.06
CA HIS A 90 -2.72 -8.21 6.24
C HIS A 90 -4.14 -8.73 6.16
N ALA A 91 -4.39 -9.87 6.79
CA ALA A 91 -5.75 -10.39 6.97
C ALA A 91 -6.17 -10.12 8.41
N GLY A 92 -7.42 -9.69 8.58
CA GLY A 92 -7.94 -9.42 9.90
C GLY A 92 -9.44 -9.20 9.88
N ARG A 93 -10.03 -9.12 11.06
CA ARG A 93 -11.45 -8.77 11.18
C ARG A 93 -11.60 -7.26 11.06
N ILE A 94 -12.52 -6.89 10.21
CA ILE A 94 -12.83 -5.48 9.98
C ILE A 94 -13.97 -5.01 10.88
#